data_de66f4c39e3c27ebc51e30208a0192b4
#
_entry.id   de66f4c39e3c27ebc51e30208a0192b4
#
_cell.length_a   1.000
_cell.length_b   1.000
_cell.length_c   1.000
_cell.angle_alpha   90.00
_cell.angle_beta   90.00
_cell.angle_gamma   90.00
#
_symmetry.space_group_name_H-M   'P 1'
#
loop_
_entity.id
_entity.type
_entity.pdbx_description
1 polymer ?
#
loop_
_entity_poly.entity_id
_entity_poly.type
_entity_poly.pdbx_seq_one_letter_code
_entity_poly.pdbx_strand_id
1 'polypeptide(L)'
;MFVGLPADASDAAASGARATALAARQVERLDRGLVSVHTGTGNLVSWRWLGTDPDNVAFNLYRAGTKVNATPITGSTNYFHAGAPSHADYTVRAVVGGVEQGESPHAVQFRAGYKDVPLSPPAGGTTPDGVAYTYEANDASVGDLDGDGDLDFVLKWQPTNAKDNSQAGYTGNTVVDGITLEGTRLWRIDLGRNIRSGAHYTQFQVYDYDGDGRAEVAMKTADGSRDGTGRVIGSATADHRNASGYVLAGPEYLTMFDGRTGAALGTTAYVPARGDVSSWGDSYGNRVDRFLAGTAYLDGTRPSLIMARGYYTRSVIAAWDWRDGRFTRRWTFDTNSSTNAGRGFDGQGSHSLSVGDVDGDGRDEVVYGSMAVDDNGSGLWTTRTGHGDAQHLGDHDPGTPGLEYFKVSESTGQPAELYINPANGAIRWKLAACCDNGRGVAGDIWSGNDGAEVWSTSGGSIRDKGGAVKGRRPSAVNFLAWWDGDPTRELLDGTRVDKYGPSGDTRLLTGAGVAANNGSKATPALSGDILGDWREEVVWRTSDNRALRIHSTPHLTDTRITTLLHDPMYRTGLAWQNTGYNQPPHPSFHIGAGMRTAPRPSVTTP
;
A
#
# COMPACT_ATOMS: atom_id res chain seq x y z
N MET A 1 51.55 39.54 -47.44
CA MET A 1 50.64 40.44 -46.69
C MET A 1 49.32 39.68 -46.53
N PHE A 2 49.20 38.89 -45.47
CA PHE A 2 47.96 38.14 -45.13
C PHE A 2 47.33 38.80 -43.92
N VAL A 3 46.14 39.29 -44.09
CA VAL A 3 45.33 39.89 -43.02
C VAL A 3 44.51 38.77 -42.41
N GLY A 4 44.73 38.48 -41.15
CA GLY A 4 43.91 37.55 -40.36
C GLY A 4 42.60 38.20 -39.90
N LEU A 5 41.48 37.49 -40.05
CA LEU A 5 40.19 37.80 -39.44
C LEU A 5 40.09 37.19 -38.04
N PRO A 6 39.46 37.86 -37.08
CA PRO A 6 39.26 37.30 -35.74
C PRO A 6 38.16 36.25 -35.75
N ALA A 7 38.36 35.19 -34.94
CA ALA A 7 37.35 34.16 -34.67
C ALA A 7 36.32 34.71 -33.68
N ASP A 8 35.08 34.66 -34.06
CA ASP A 8 33.93 34.91 -33.17
C ASP A 8 33.82 33.78 -32.13
N ALA A 9 33.93 34.15 -30.88
CA ALA A 9 33.59 33.28 -29.76
C ALA A 9 32.06 33.26 -29.61
N SER A 10 31.44 32.14 -29.96
CA SER A 10 30.02 31.91 -29.68
C SER A 10 29.85 31.61 -28.19
N ASP A 11 29.25 32.55 -27.47
CA ASP A 11 28.73 32.32 -26.11
C ASP A 11 27.66 31.22 -26.15
N ALA A 12 28.02 30.04 -25.70
CA ALA A 12 27.08 28.99 -25.34
C ALA A 12 26.43 29.38 -24.00
N ALA A 13 25.27 30.05 -24.09
CA ALA A 13 24.41 30.24 -22.94
C ALA A 13 23.95 28.89 -22.43
N ALA A 14 24.53 28.45 -21.32
CA ALA A 14 24.02 27.35 -20.54
C ALA A 14 22.64 27.74 -19.97
N SER A 15 21.57 27.23 -20.58
CA SER A 15 20.23 27.29 -20.03
C SER A 15 20.20 26.34 -18.81
N GLY A 16 20.54 26.86 -17.64
CA GLY A 16 20.22 26.22 -16.39
C GLY A 16 18.72 26.18 -16.22
N ALA A 17 18.08 25.07 -16.55
CA ALA A 17 16.73 24.81 -16.13
C ALA A 17 16.71 24.92 -14.60
N ARG A 18 16.10 25.97 -14.05
CA ARG A 18 15.73 26.02 -12.64
C ARG A 18 14.76 24.85 -12.45
N ALA A 19 15.16 23.84 -11.70
CA ALA A 19 14.23 22.86 -11.16
C ALA A 19 13.17 23.69 -10.40
N THR A 20 11.97 23.77 -10.90
CA THR A 20 10.82 24.29 -10.16
C THR A 20 10.67 23.39 -8.96
N ALA A 21 10.72 23.96 -7.74
CA ALA A 21 10.44 23.19 -6.54
C ALA A 21 9.06 22.56 -6.72
N LEU A 22 8.97 21.24 -6.54
CA LEU A 22 7.71 20.51 -6.60
C LEU A 22 6.75 21.12 -5.57
N ALA A 23 5.46 21.18 -5.90
CA ALA A 23 4.43 21.63 -4.98
C ALA A 23 4.37 20.68 -3.77
N ALA A 24 4.09 21.23 -2.58
CA ALA A 24 3.93 20.41 -1.40
C ALA A 24 2.64 19.57 -1.52
N ARG A 25 2.76 18.27 -1.25
CA ARG A 25 1.63 17.32 -1.28
C ARG A 25 0.89 17.35 0.06
N GLN A 26 -0.42 17.36 0.02
CA GLN A 26 -1.27 17.25 1.20
C GLN A 26 -1.19 15.81 1.74
N VAL A 27 -0.81 15.66 3.01
CA VAL A 27 -0.75 14.38 3.71
C VAL A 27 -1.52 14.47 5.03
N GLU A 28 -1.79 13.34 5.65
CA GLU A 28 -2.48 13.26 6.94
C GLU A 28 -1.69 13.96 8.05
N ARG A 29 -2.40 14.57 8.98
CA ARG A 29 -1.83 15.10 10.20
C ARG A 29 -1.60 13.95 11.18
N LEU A 30 -0.34 13.62 11.42
CA LEU A 30 0.05 12.53 12.31
C LEU A 30 0.52 13.06 13.67
N ASP A 31 0.28 12.29 14.72
CA ASP A 31 0.93 12.41 15.99
C ASP A 31 2.35 11.82 15.95
N ARG A 32 3.01 11.62 17.12
CA ARG A 32 4.35 11.02 17.22
C ARG A 32 4.37 9.51 17.04
N GLY A 33 3.24 8.83 17.00
CA GLY A 33 3.16 7.38 16.89
C GLY A 33 3.99 6.64 17.93
N LEU A 34 4.09 7.20 19.14
CA LEU A 34 5.01 6.72 20.18
C LEU A 34 4.66 5.30 20.59
N VAL A 35 5.61 4.37 20.49
CA VAL A 35 5.45 2.97 20.87
C VAL A 35 6.53 2.54 21.86
N SER A 36 6.18 1.62 22.76
CA SER A 36 7.07 1.01 23.74
C SER A 36 7.01 -0.51 23.66
N VAL A 37 8.06 -1.15 23.14
CA VAL A 37 8.16 -2.60 22.96
C VAL A 37 9.01 -3.21 24.07
N HIS A 38 8.42 -4.08 24.90
CA HIS A 38 9.12 -4.77 25.98
C HIS A 38 9.94 -5.94 25.46
N THR A 39 11.23 -5.97 25.76
CA THR A 39 12.19 -6.99 25.30
C THR A 39 12.58 -8.01 26.38
N GLY A 40 11.99 -7.97 27.57
CA GLY A 40 12.37 -8.77 28.72
C GLY A 40 13.49 -8.16 29.59
N THR A 41 14.35 -7.30 29.03
CA THR A 41 15.44 -6.60 29.75
C THR A 41 15.24 -5.09 29.85
N GLY A 42 14.21 -4.56 29.21
CA GLY A 42 13.87 -3.16 29.15
C GLY A 42 12.86 -2.91 28.04
N ASN A 43 12.68 -1.65 27.68
CA ASN A 43 11.77 -1.26 26.61
C ASN A 43 12.54 -0.52 25.53
N LEU A 44 12.32 -0.93 24.27
CA LEU A 44 12.62 -0.09 23.12
C LEU A 44 11.46 0.88 22.95
N VAL A 45 11.74 2.17 22.97
CA VAL A 45 10.76 3.24 22.75
C VAL A 45 11.12 3.94 21.45
N SER A 46 10.19 4.05 20.51
CA SER A 46 10.40 4.69 19.21
C SER A 46 9.26 5.63 18.85
N TRP A 47 9.53 6.62 17.99
CA TRP A 47 8.59 7.67 17.61
C TRP A 47 8.87 8.22 16.22
N ARG A 48 7.90 8.87 15.63
CA ARG A 48 8.00 9.48 14.30
C ARG A 48 8.85 10.74 14.28
N TRP A 49 9.72 10.85 13.29
CA TRP A 49 10.23 12.13 12.80
C TRP A 49 9.29 12.58 11.68
N LEU A 50 8.53 13.65 11.93
CA LEU A 50 7.52 14.12 10.98
C LEU A 50 8.16 14.89 9.82
N GLY A 51 7.58 14.81 8.63
CA GLY A 51 7.98 15.60 7.48
C GLY A 51 7.85 17.12 7.70
N THR A 52 6.99 17.53 8.63
CA THR A 52 6.77 18.92 9.03
C THR A 52 7.74 19.42 10.12
N ASP A 53 8.53 18.54 10.72
CA ASP A 53 9.54 18.95 11.71
C ASP A 53 10.72 19.65 11.03
N PRO A 54 11.43 20.56 11.72
CA PRO A 54 12.69 21.09 11.21
C PRO A 54 13.79 20.01 11.19
N ASP A 55 14.78 20.15 10.29
CA ASP A 55 15.86 19.18 10.13
C ASP A 55 16.68 18.93 11.41
N ASN A 56 16.84 19.96 12.22
CA ASN A 56 17.61 19.93 13.46
C ASN A 56 16.77 19.61 14.70
N VAL A 57 15.54 19.11 14.56
CA VAL A 57 14.73 18.70 15.70
C VAL A 57 15.44 17.61 16.50
N ALA A 58 15.46 17.76 17.82
CA ALA A 58 15.91 16.76 18.78
C ALA A 58 14.73 16.32 19.65
N PHE A 59 14.93 15.31 20.48
CA PHE A 59 13.85 14.77 21.30
C PHE A 59 14.28 14.51 22.74
N ASN A 60 13.37 14.75 23.67
CA ASN A 60 13.48 14.34 25.06
C ASN A 60 12.40 13.31 25.38
N LEU A 61 12.82 12.14 25.86
CA LEU A 61 11.95 11.06 26.29
C LEU A 61 11.68 11.18 27.79
N TYR A 62 10.42 10.98 28.17
CA TYR A 62 9.96 11.02 29.56
C TYR A 62 9.31 9.70 29.93
N ARG A 63 9.50 9.29 31.19
CA ARG A 63 8.79 8.17 31.80
C ARG A 63 8.09 8.69 33.06
N ALA A 64 6.77 8.59 33.10
CA ALA A 64 5.95 9.12 34.20
C ALA A 64 6.38 10.54 34.63
N GLY A 65 6.57 11.44 33.65
CA GLY A 65 6.97 12.81 33.84
C GLY A 65 8.46 13.05 34.16
N THR A 66 9.28 12.00 34.31
CA THR A 66 10.72 12.11 34.55
C THR A 66 11.50 11.89 33.27
N LYS A 67 12.37 12.86 32.92
CA LYS A 67 13.23 12.76 31.73
C LYS A 67 14.18 11.56 31.82
N VAL A 68 14.25 10.76 30.77
CA VAL A 68 15.04 9.53 30.71
C VAL A 68 16.42 9.75 30.11
N ASN A 69 16.50 10.52 29.02
CA ASN A 69 17.78 10.81 28.35
C ASN A 69 18.50 12.01 28.97
N ALA A 70 19.82 11.91 29.09
CA ALA A 70 20.65 12.99 29.68
C ALA A 70 20.74 14.23 28.79
N THR A 71 20.93 14.01 27.48
CA THR A 71 20.99 15.04 26.42
C THR A 71 19.92 14.80 25.39
N PRO A 72 19.40 15.84 24.70
CA PRO A 72 18.41 15.64 23.64
C PRO A 72 18.92 14.66 22.57
N ILE A 73 18.06 13.75 22.15
CA ILE A 73 18.35 12.71 21.16
C ILE A 73 18.27 13.33 19.75
N THR A 74 19.36 13.25 18.97
CA THR A 74 19.48 13.86 17.64
C THR A 74 19.77 12.84 16.53
N GLY A 75 20.39 11.69 16.86
CA GLY A 75 20.89 10.71 15.91
C GLY A 75 19.87 9.69 15.44
N SER A 76 18.79 9.50 16.20
CA SER A 76 17.75 8.49 15.92
C SER A 76 16.42 8.94 16.48
N THR A 77 15.37 8.17 16.23
CA THR A 77 14.04 8.33 16.82
C THR A 77 13.62 7.10 17.63
N ASN A 78 14.60 6.50 18.29
CA ASN A 78 14.38 5.40 19.21
C ASN A 78 15.36 5.49 20.40
N TYR A 79 14.99 4.81 21.49
CA TYR A 79 15.78 4.77 22.72
C TYR A 79 15.50 3.47 23.50
N PHE A 80 16.56 2.76 23.90
CA PHE A 80 16.41 1.60 24.76
C PHE A 80 16.53 1.98 26.23
N HIS A 81 15.43 1.85 26.97
CA HIS A 81 15.40 2.09 28.42
C HIS A 81 15.61 0.78 29.17
N ALA A 82 16.86 0.49 29.54
CA ALA A 82 17.25 -0.72 30.25
C ALA A 82 16.58 -0.80 31.65
N GLY A 83 16.15 -2.01 32.02
CA GLY A 83 15.53 -2.28 33.32
C GLY A 83 14.12 -1.71 33.49
N ALA A 84 13.55 -1.08 32.48
CA ALA A 84 12.19 -0.56 32.56
C ALA A 84 11.16 -1.71 32.55
N PRO A 85 10.10 -1.64 33.39
CA PRO A 85 9.06 -2.65 33.39
C PRO A 85 8.18 -2.57 32.13
N SER A 86 7.55 -3.69 31.77
CA SER A 86 6.73 -3.80 30.54
C SER A 86 5.53 -2.84 30.47
N HIS A 87 5.11 -2.31 31.61
CA HIS A 87 4.01 -1.35 31.72
C HIS A 87 4.50 0.10 31.93
N ALA A 88 5.79 0.37 31.66
CA ALA A 88 6.33 1.72 31.77
C ALA A 88 5.65 2.65 30.77
N ASP A 89 5.20 3.78 31.28
CA ASP A 89 4.47 4.78 30.51
C ASP A 89 5.43 5.89 30.04
N TYR A 90 5.41 6.18 28.75
CA TYR A 90 6.32 7.11 28.12
C TYR A 90 5.58 8.20 27.35
N THR A 91 6.21 9.38 27.31
CA THR A 91 5.88 10.49 26.41
C THR A 91 7.17 11.05 25.82
N VAL A 92 7.08 11.70 24.66
CA VAL A 92 8.21 12.36 23.99
C VAL A 92 7.89 13.83 23.73
N ARG A 93 8.92 14.69 23.85
CA ARG A 93 8.83 16.11 23.49
C ARG A 93 9.87 16.44 22.44
N ALA A 94 9.45 17.05 21.34
CA ALA A 94 10.36 17.62 20.37
C ALA A 94 11.10 18.80 20.99
N VAL A 95 12.37 18.99 20.61
CA VAL A 95 13.22 20.12 21.02
C VAL A 95 13.64 20.87 19.77
N VAL A 96 13.13 22.08 19.61
CA VAL A 96 13.39 22.93 18.45
C VAL A 96 14.13 24.20 18.93
N GLY A 97 15.32 24.45 18.36
CA GLY A 97 16.13 25.59 18.78
C GLY A 97 16.50 25.57 20.27
N GLY A 98 16.60 24.40 20.91
CA GLY A 98 16.87 24.22 22.33
C GLY A 98 15.65 24.36 23.25
N VAL A 99 14.44 24.57 22.69
CA VAL A 99 13.18 24.70 23.44
C VAL A 99 12.31 23.48 23.26
N GLU A 100 11.89 22.86 24.37
CA GLU A 100 10.91 21.75 24.33
C GLU A 100 9.55 22.24 23.86
N GLN A 101 8.93 21.44 23.01
CA GLN A 101 7.59 21.63 22.49
C GLN A 101 6.56 20.86 23.36
N GLY A 102 5.32 20.84 22.92
CA GLY A 102 4.26 20.09 23.58
C GLY A 102 4.60 18.60 23.75
N GLU A 103 4.00 18.00 24.76
CA GLU A 103 4.12 16.57 25.04
C GLU A 103 3.28 15.76 24.05
N SER A 104 3.83 14.63 23.60
CA SER A 104 3.09 13.67 22.77
C SER A 104 1.97 12.98 23.55
N PRO A 105 1.03 12.30 22.88
CA PRO A 105 0.26 11.24 23.49
C PRO A 105 1.16 10.20 24.17
N HIS A 106 0.57 9.38 25.04
CA HIS A 106 1.27 8.30 25.73
C HIS A 106 1.62 7.16 24.76
N ALA A 107 2.73 6.47 25.02
CA ALA A 107 3.20 5.37 24.20
C ALA A 107 2.19 4.22 24.15
N VAL A 108 1.92 3.72 22.95
CA VAL A 108 1.26 2.44 22.72
C VAL A 108 2.15 1.32 23.27
N GLN A 109 1.63 0.51 24.21
CA GLN A 109 2.44 -0.46 24.96
C GLN A 109 2.36 -1.86 24.37
N PHE A 110 3.49 -2.41 23.94
CA PHE A 110 3.67 -3.77 23.46
C PHE A 110 4.32 -4.63 24.57
N ARG A 111 3.54 -4.90 25.62
CA ARG A 111 4.03 -5.52 26.88
C ARG A 111 4.58 -6.93 26.70
N ALA A 112 4.10 -7.66 25.69
CA ALA A 112 4.55 -9.01 25.34
C ALA A 112 5.34 -9.04 24.01
N GLY A 113 5.87 -7.88 23.55
CA GLY A 113 6.49 -7.72 22.25
C GLY A 113 5.47 -7.55 21.10
N TYR A 114 4.19 -7.50 21.42
CA TYR A 114 3.10 -7.24 20.48
C TYR A 114 1.92 -6.52 21.18
N LYS A 115 1.00 -5.98 20.39
CA LYS A 115 -0.30 -5.44 20.82
C LYS A 115 -1.41 -6.17 20.08
N ASP A 116 -2.43 -6.60 20.81
CA ASP A 116 -3.67 -7.10 20.25
C ASP A 116 -4.70 -5.96 20.17
N VAL A 117 -5.27 -5.75 18.99
CA VAL A 117 -6.43 -4.90 18.75
C VAL A 117 -7.67 -5.80 18.74
N PRO A 118 -8.54 -5.77 19.76
CA PRO A 118 -9.67 -6.67 19.86
C PRO A 118 -10.64 -6.56 18.69
N LEU A 119 -11.14 -7.68 18.22
CA LEU A 119 -12.09 -7.79 17.12
C LEU A 119 -13.42 -8.43 17.57
N SER A 120 -14.49 -8.05 16.89
CA SER A 120 -15.83 -8.65 17.05
C SER A 120 -16.29 -9.22 15.69
N PRO A 121 -15.98 -10.50 15.37
CA PRO A 121 -16.36 -11.11 14.11
C PRO A 121 -17.86 -10.97 13.81
N PRO A 122 -18.27 -10.74 12.55
CA PRO A 122 -19.67 -10.78 12.16
C PRO A 122 -20.28 -12.15 12.43
N ALA A 123 -21.60 -12.20 12.67
CA ALA A 123 -22.30 -13.47 12.77
C ALA A 123 -22.24 -14.23 11.43
N GLY A 124 -21.93 -15.51 11.47
CA GLY A 124 -22.01 -16.40 10.32
C GLY A 124 -23.44 -16.57 9.83
N GLY A 125 -23.62 -17.33 8.77
CA GLY A 125 -24.91 -17.56 8.15
C GLY A 125 -24.92 -18.82 7.30
N THR A 126 -25.99 -18.94 6.49
CA THR A 126 -26.14 -20.00 5.49
C THR A 126 -26.59 -19.37 4.16
N THR A 127 -25.93 -19.72 3.09
CA THR A 127 -26.25 -19.25 1.73
C THR A 127 -27.48 -19.96 1.17
N PRO A 128 -28.13 -19.47 0.08
CA PRO A 128 -29.32 -20.08 -0.49
C PRO A 128 -29.16 -21.54 -0.93
N ASP A 129 -27.93 -21.96 -1.25
CA ASP A 129 -27.57 -23.33 -1.60
C ASP A 129 -27.26 -24.22 -0.36
N GLY A 130 -27.54 -23.73 0.85
CA GLY A 130 -27.39 -24.47 2.10
C GLY A 130 -25.98 -24.52 2.68
N VAL A 131 -25.02 -23.79 2.13
CA VAL A 131 -23.63 -23.75 2.62
C VAL A 131 -23.53 -22.82 3.83
N ALA A 132 -23.17 -23.35 4.99
CA ALA A 132 -22.88 -22.57 6.18
C ALA A 132 -21.52 -21.86 6.06
N TYR A 133 -21.40 -20.67 6.63
CA TYR A 133 -20.16 -19.89 6.67
C TYR A 133 -19.99 -19.13 7.99
N THR A 134 -18.77 -18.85 8.32
CA THR A 134 -18.34 -17.91 9.36
C THR A 134 -17.48 -16.82 8.72
N TYR A 135 -16.80 -16.01 9.52
CA TYR A 135 -15.94 -14.93 9.02
C TYR A 135 -14.51 -15.06 9.49
N GLU A 136 -13.59 -14.68 8.63
CA GLU A 136 -12.19 -14.48 8.93
C GLU A 136 -11.81 -13.01 8.73
N ALA A 137 -11.01 -12.45 9.66
CA ALA A 137 -10.38 -11.16 9.46
C ALA A 137 -9.42 -11.28 8.26
N ASN A 138 -9.55 -10.39 7.29
CA ASN A 138 -8.78 -10.46 6.05
C ASN A 138 -7.88 -9.23 5.89
N ASP A 139 -7.90 -8.57 4.74
CA ASP A 139 -7.05 -7.43 4.47
C ASP A 139 -7.51 -6.20 5.27
N ALA A 140 -6.56 -5.42 5.74
CA ALA A 140 -6.79 -4.16 6.40
C ALA A 140 -6.11 -3.00 5.65
N SER A 141 -6.56 -1.79 5.94
CA SER A 141 -5.90 -0.52 5.62
C SER A 141 -5.97 0.37 6.84
N VAL A 142 -5.25 1.47 6.84
CA VAL A 142 -5.23 2.43 7.96
C VAL A 142 -5.43 3.86 7.50
N GLY A 143 -5.95 4.68 8.40
CA GLY A 143 -6.08 6.13 8.30
C GLY A 143 -6.58 6.67 9.63
N ASP A 144 -6.38 7.94 9.89
CA ASP A 144 -6.96 8.62 11.05
C ASP A 144 -8.46 8.82 10.80
N LEU A 145 -9.31 7.91 11.33
CA LEU A 145 -10.74 7.92 11.07
C LEU A 145 -11.50 8.93 11.93
N ASP A 146 -11.02 9.22 13.12
CA ASP A 146 -11.74 10.07 14.09
C ASP A 146 -11.08 11.43 14.35
N GLY A 147 -9.87 11.65 13.82
CA GLY A 147 -9.17 12.94 13.84
C GLY A 147 -8.30 13.16 15.09
N ASP A 148 -7.88 12.07 15.76
CA ASP A 148 -7.05 12.16 16.96
C ASP A 148 -5.53 12.13 16.67
N GLY A 149 -5.14 11.82 15.43
CA GLY A 149 -3.76 11.76 14.94
C GLY A 149 -3.13 10.37 14.99
N ASP A 150 -3.79 9.39 15.61
CA ASP A 150 -3.43 7.97 15.54
C ASP A 150 -4.05 7.31 14.29
N LEU A 151 -3.44 6.23 13.83
CA LEU A 151 -3.99 5.46 12.72
C LEU A 151 -4.94 4.37 13.20
N ASP A 152 -6.18 4.44 12.72
CA ASP A 152 -7.22 3.45 12.92
C ASP A 152 -7.22 2.40 11.81
N PHE A 153 -7.82 1.24 12.06
CA PHE A 153 -7.95 0.16 11.08
C PHE A 153 -9.29 0.19 10.36
N VAL A 154 -9.24 0.00 9.04
CA VAL A 154 -10.39 -0.43 8.24
C VAL A 154 -10.15 -1.88 7.84
N LEU A 155 -10.96 -2.80 8.40
CA LEU A 155 -10.79 -4.24 8.27
C LEU A 155 -11.88 -4.86 7.40
N LYS A 156 -11.50 -5.58 6.35
CA LYS A 156 -12.39 -6.43 5.57
C LYS A 156 -12.57 -7.79 6.24
N TRP A 157 -13.80 -8.18 6.48
CA TRP A 157 -14.19 -9.52 6.89
C TRP A 157 -14.56 -10.36 5.67
N GLN A 158 -13.89 -11.48 5.49
CA GLN A 158 -14.15 -12.43 4.42
C GLN A 158 -14.96 -13.61 4.93
N PRO A 159 -16.12 -13.95 4.34
CA PRO A 159 -16.82 -15.19 4.70
C PRO A 159 -15.99 -16.41 4.26
N THR A 160 -16.00 -17.47 5.06
CA THR A 160 -15.23 -18.69 4.80
C THR A 160 -15.63 -19.44 3.52
N ASN A 161 -16.78 -19.10 2.94
CA ASN A 161 -17.23 -19.59 1.64
C ASN A 161 -16.99 -18.60 0.48
N ALA A 162 -16.09 -17.63 0.66
CA ALA A 162 -15.65 -16.74 -0.42
C ALA A 162 -15.15 -17.53 -1.64
N LYS A 163 -15.28 -16.94 -2.83
CA LYS A 163 -14.99 -17.60 -4.11
C LYS A 163 -14.03 -16.78 -4.96
N ASP A 164 -13.16 -17.46 -5.70
CA ASP A 164 -12.53 -16.83 -6.86
C ASP A 164 -13.59 -16.55 -7.93
N ASN A 165 -13.31 -15.56 -8.78
CA ASN A 165 -14.23 -15.16 -9.85
C ASN A 165 -14.52 -16.29 -10.86
N SER A 166 -13.60 -17.24 -11.04
CA SER A 166 -13.78 -18.40 -11.91
C SER A 166 -14.70 -19.47 -11.32
N GLN A 167 -14.99 -19.42 -10.01
CA GLN A 167 -15.74 -20.46 -9.29
C GLN A 167 -17.21 -20.07 -9.14
N ALA A 168 -18.13 -20.96 -9.49
CA ALA A 168 -19.54 -20.79 -9.19
C ALA A 168 -19.86 -21.01 -7.70
N GLY A 169 -21.02 -20.54 -7.25
CA GLY A 169 -21.55 -20.69 -5.89
C GLY A 169 -21.85 -19.36 -5.23
N TYR A 170 -22.79 -19.39 -4.29
CA TYR A 170 -23.11 -18.23 -3.46
C TYR A 170 -22.00 -17.99 -2.43
N THR A 171 -21.89 -16.75 -1.97
CA THR A 171 -20.99 -16.35 -0.87
C THR A 171 -21.80 -15.64 0.23
N GLY A 172 -21.27 -15.65 1.44
CA GLY A 172 -21.69 -14.69 2.46
C GLY A 172 -21.39 -13.25 2.02
N ASN A 173 -21.95 -12.26 2.70
CA ASN A 173 -21.68 -10.86 2.42
C ASN A 173 -20.24 -10.49 2.80
N THR A 174 -19.64 -9.57 2.09
CA THR A 174 -18.42 -8.89 2.58
C THR A 174 -18.83 -7.84 3.57
N VAL A 175 -18.16 -7.81 4.72
CA VAL A 175 -18.37 -6.85 5.81
C VAL A 175 -17.07 -6.06 6.00
N VAL A 176 -17.18 -4.77 6.32
CA VAL A 176 -16.04 -3.89 6.59
C VAL A 176 -16.27 -3.16 7.91
N ASP A 177 -15.27 -3.17 8.78
CA ASP A 177 -15.29 -2.49 10.08
C ASP A 177 -14.26 -1.36 10.12
N GLY A 178 -14.64 -0.21 10.71
CA GLY A 178 -13.71 0.80 11.22
C GLY A 178 -13.46 0.54 12.70
N ILE A 179 -12.20 0.49 13.12
CA ILE A 179 -11.78 0.04 14.45
C ILE A 179 -10.61 0.89 14.92
N THR A 180 -10.70 1.50 16.12
CA THR A 180 -9.58 2.26 16.67
C THR A 180 -8.42 1.36 17.08
N LEU A 181 -7.23 1.94 17.26
CA LEU A 181 -6.04 1.22 17.72
C LEU A 181 -6.26 0.50 19.07
N GLU A 182 -7.20 0.96 19.90
CA GLU A 182 -7.61 0.33 21.17
C GLU A 182 -8.63 -0.80 20.99
N GLY A 183 -9.17 -0.99 19.77
CA GLY A 183 -10.14 -2.03 19.45
C GLY A 183 -11.60 -1.61 19.61
N THR A 184 -11.88 -0.32 19.73
CA THR A 184 -13.25 0.20 19.68
C THR A 184 -13.73 0.16 18.24
N ARG A 185 -14.78 -0.64 17.97
CA ARG A 185 -15.41 -0.61 16.65
C ARG A 185 -16.25 0.66 16.52
N LEU A 186 -15.82 1.57 15.63
CA LEU A 186 -16.51 2.80 15.29
C LEU A 186 -17.80 2.50 14.51
N TRP A 187 -17.70 1.63 13.51
CA TRP A 187 -18.81 1.28 12.63
C TRP A 187 -18.64 -0.09 11.99
N ARG A 188 -19.70 -0.56 11.34
CA ARG A 188 -19.73 -1.75 10.48
C ARG A 188 -20.55 -1.48 9.24
N ILE A 189 -19.96 -1.68 8.08
CA ILE A 189 -20.59 -1.63 6.76
C ILE A 189 -20.83 -3.05 6.28
N ASP A 190 -22.07 -3.38 5.86
CA ASP A 190 -22.41 -4.65 5.22
C ASP A 190 -22.65 -4.39 3.73
N LEU A 191 -21.81 -4.94 2.85
CA LEU A 191 -21.92 -4.71 1.40
C LEU A 191 -23.11 -5.45 0.76
N GLY A 192 -23.78 -6.32 1.51
CA GLY A 192 -25.00 -6.98 1.06
C GLY A 192 -24.76 -8.09 0.04
N ARG A 193 -25.86 -8.74 -0.34
CA ARG A 193 -25.86 -9.93 -1.21
C ARG A 193 -25.48 -9.67 -2.65
N ASN A 194 -25.54 -8.42 -3.11
CA ASN A 194 -25.26 -8.02 -4.49
C ASN A 194 -23.79 -7.59 -4.70
N ILE A 195 -22.95 -7.77 -3.69
CA ILE A 195 -21.48 -7.80 -3.81
C ILE A 195 -21.03 -9.21 -3.44
N ARG A 196 -20.46 -9.94 -4.39
CA ARG A 196 -19.90 -11.26 -4.15
C ARG A 196 -18.60 -11.16 -3.36
N SER A 197 -18.27 -12.14 -2.53
CA SER A 197 -17.06 -12.12 -1.70
C SER A 197 -15.92 -12.94 -2.31
N GLY A 198 -14.72 -12.38 -2.28
CA GLY A 198 -13.48 -12.98 -2.77
C GLY A 198 -12.42 -11.91 -2.98
N ALA A 199 -11.21 -12.32 -3.34
CA ALA A 199 -10.04 -11.44 -3.44
C ALA A 199 -10.20 -10.27 -4.42
N HIS A 200 -11.04 -10.42 -5.47
CA HIS A 200 -11.11 -9.45 -6.56
C HIS A 200 -12.40 -8.61 -6.58
N TYR A 201 -13.35 -8.84 -5.67
CA TYR A 201 -14.66 -8.18 -5.70
C TYR A 201 -14.72 -6.86 -4.95
N THR A 202 -14.00 -6.75 -3.81
CA THR A 202 -14.03 -5.57 -2.95
C THR A 202 -12.62 -5.06 -2.74
N GLN A 203 -12.33 -3.92 -3.34
CA GLN A 203 -11.13 -3.11 -3.13
C GLN A 203 -11.57 -1.82 -2.45
N PHE A 204 -10.88 -1.39 -1.41
CA PHE A 204 -11.23 -0.18 -0.67
C PHE A 204 -10.00 0.69 -0.46
N GLN A 205 -10.20 1.99 -0.39
CA GLN A 205 -9.15 2.97 -0.16
C GLN A 205 -9.48 3.77 1.08
N VAL A 206 -8.49 4.00 1.94
CA VAL A 206 -8.60 4.77 3.17
C VAL A 206 -7.60 5.91 3.10
N TYR A 207 -8.09 7.13 3.02
CA TYR A 207 -7.27 8.32 2.85
C TYR A 207 -8.05 9.59 3.19
N ASP A 208 -7.37 10.64 3.64
CA ASP A 208 -7.96 11.98 3.77
C ASP A 208 -8.06 12.62 2.38
N TYR A 209 -9.19 12.42 1.69
CA TYR A 209 -9.40 12.90 0.32
C TYR A 209 -9.80 14.37 0.25
N ASP A 210 -10.47 14.92 1.24
CA ASP A 210 -10.94 16.31 1.22
C ASP A 210 -10.09 17.29 2.02
N GLY A 211 -9.16 16.77 2.83
CA GLY A 211 -8.19 17.55 3.56
C GLY A 211 -8.74 18.13 4.86
N ASP A 212 -9.69 17.45 5.50
CA ASP A 212 -10.27 17.88 6.77
C ASP A 212 -9.53 17.32 7.99
N GLY A 213 -8.52 16.46 7.77
CA GLY A 213 -7.70 15.81 8.79
C GLY A 213 -8.27 14.48 9.28
N ARG A 214 -9.28 13.93 8.61
CA ARG A 214 -9.84 12.60 8.84
C ARG A 214 -9.89 11.83 7.54
N ALA A 215 -9.61 10.53 7.62
CA ALA A 215 -9.66 9.68 6.44
C ALA A 215 -11.10 9.28 6.10
N GLU A 216 -11.45 9.37 4.81
CA GLU A 216 -12.63 8.74 4.24
C GLU A 216 -12.34 7.31 3.82
N VAL A 217 -13.41 6.54 3.58
CA VAL A 217 -13.35 5.18 3.03
C VAL A 217 -14.12 5.11 1.73
N ALA A 218 -13.44 4.78 0.64
CA ALA A 218 -14.05 4.64 -0.68
C ALA A 218 -14.10 3.18 -1.12
N MET A 219 -15.27 2.70 -1.57
CA MET A 219 -15.39 1.36 -2.14
C MET A 219 -16.62 1.22 -3.05
N LYS A 220 -16.61 0.13 -3.84
CA LYS A 220 -17.75 -0.29 -4.63
C LYS A 220 -18.89 -0.77 -3.73
N THR A 221 -20.13 -0.33 -4.02
CA THR A 221 -21.35 -0.77 -3.37
C THR A 221 -22.42 -1.19 -4.41
N ALA A 222 -23.51 -1.75 -3.96
CA ALA A 222 -24.62 -2.19 -4.80
C ALA A 222 -25.96 -2.05 -4.03
N ASP A 223 -27.06 -2.43 -4.68
CA ASP A 223 -28.36 -2.54 -4.02
C ASP A 223 -28.28 -3.41 -2.75
N GLY A 224 -28.80 -2.90 -1.65
CA GLY A 224 -28.84 -3.59 -0.37
C GLY A 224 -27.58 -3.45 0.48
N SER A 225 -26.55 -2.76 0.02
CA SER A 225 -25.42 -2.37 0.88
C SER A 225 -25.92 -1.46 2.00
N ARG A 226 -25.42 -1.66 3.23
CA ARG A 226 -25.77 -0.87 4.42
C ARG A 226 -24.55 -0.15 4.93
N ASP A 227 -24.66 1.15 5.12
CA ASP A 227 -23.60 1.98 5.70
C ASP A 227 -23.47 1.77 7.21
N GLY A 228 -22.46 2.42 7.84
CA GLY A 228 -22.18 2.32 9.27
C GLY A 228 -23.31 2.79 10.18
N THR A 229 -24.27 3.58 9.68
CA THR A 229 -25.47 4.03 10.40
C THR A 229 -26.69 3.13 10.18
N GLY A 230 -26.55 2.10 9.32
CA GLY A 230 -27.64 1.18 8.94
C GLY A 230 -28.49 1.64 7.77
N ARG A 231 -28.19 2.79 7.13
CA ARG A 231 -28.87 3.29 5.94
C ARG A 231 -28.56 2.39 4.75
N VAL A 232 -29.59 2.06 3.98
CA VAL A 232 -29.46 1.22 2.78
C VAL A 232 -29.11 2.06 1.57
N ILE A 233 -28.14 1.59 0.78
CA ILE A 233 -27.79 2.13 -0.53
C ILE A 233 -28.60 1.36 -1.59
N GLY A 234 -29.25 2.09 -2.48
CA GLY A 234 -30.10 1.52 -3.52
C GLY A 234 -31.33 0.78 -2.98
N SER A 235 -31.71 -0.31 -3.62
CA SER A 235 -32.87 -1.12 -3.25
C SER A 235 -32.56 -2.08 -2.09
N ALA A 236 -33.33 -2.02 -1.00
CA ALA A 236 -33.16 -2.91 0.16
C ALA A 236 -33.52 -4.38 -0.12
N THR A 237 -34.34 -4.65 -1.13
CA THR A 237 -34.94 -5.97 -1.38
C THR A 237 -34.41 -6.66 -2.63
N ALA A 238 -33.73 -5.94 -3.52
CA ALA A 238 -33.22 -6.50 -4.77
C ALA A 238 -32.22 -7.64 -4.51
N ASP A 239 -32.32 -8.67 -5.33
CA ASP A 239 -31.37 -9.79 -5.40
C ASP A 239 -31.01 -10.02 -6.87
N HIS A 240 -29.81 -9.66 -7.23
CA HIS A 240 -29.28 -9.72 -8.60
C HIS A 240 -28.43 -10.97 -8.83
N ARG A 241 -28.32 -11.88 -7.83
CA ARG A 241 -27.57 -13.12 -7.98
C ARG A 241 -28.29 -14.08 -8.94
N ASN A 242 -27.56 -14.65 -9.86
CA ASN A 242 -28.09 -15.75 -10.69
C ASN A 242 -28.04 -17.10 -9.95
N ALA A 243 -28.55 -18.16 -10.56
CA ALA A 243 -28.59 -19.51 -9.98
C ALA A 243 -27.18 -20.09 -9.67
N SER A 244 -26.14 -19.57 -10.31
CA SER A 244 -24.74 -19.95 -10.05
C SER A 244 -24.05 -19.04 -9.02
N GLY A 245 -24.78 -18.13 -8.38
CA GLY A 245 -24.25 -17.23 -7.37
C GLY A 245 -23.48 -16.02 -7.88
N TYR A 246 -23.38 -15.80 -9.19
CA TYR A 246 -22.77 -14.61 -9.77
C TYR A 246 -23.74 -13.43 -9.78
N VAL A 247 -23.20 -12.22 -9.71
CA VAL A 247 -23.95 -10.94 -9.79
C VAL A 247 -23.62 -10.27 -11.12
N LEU A 248 -24.36 -10.64 -12.19
CA LEU A 248 -24.10 -10.17 -13.56
C LEU A 248 -25.13 -9.13 -14.03
N ALA A 249 -26.00 -8.67 -13.14
CA ALA A 249 -27.04 -7.67 -13.39
C ALA A 249 -27.15 -6.72 -12.19
N GLY A 250 -28.01 -5.72 -12.33
CA GLY A 250 -28.26 -4.72 -11.30
C GLY A 250 -27.28 -3.55 -11.32
N PRO A 251 -27.60 -2.48 -10.61
CA PRO A 251 -26.77 -1.29 -10.53
C PRO A 251 -25.52 -1.53 -9.67
N GLU A 252 -24.47 -0.81 -10.00
CA GLU A 252 -23.21 -0.77 -9.24
C GLU A 252 -22.91 0.68 -8.92
N TYR A 253 -22.44 0.93 -7.72
CA TYR A 253 -22.14 2.26 -7.23
C TYR A 253 -20.70 2.36 -6.72
N LEU A 254 -20.16 3.58 -6.73
CA LEU A 254 -19.01 4.00 -5.95
C LEU A 254 -19.54 4.87 -4.80
N THR A 255 -19.18 4.52 -3.57
CA THR A 255 -19.62 5.27 -2.37
C THR A 255 -18.41 5.72 -1.58
N MET A 256 -18.43 6.97 -1.13
CA MET A 256 -17.53 7.54 -0.13
C MET A 256 -18.24 7.49 1.22
N PHE A 257 -17.51 7.00 2.23
CA PHE A 257 -18.00 6.87 3.60
C PHE A 257 -17.17 7.76 4.52
N ASP A 258 -17.85 8.36 5.48
CA ASP A 258 -17.26 9.10 6.59
C ASP A 258 -16.42 8.17 7.48
N GLY A 259 -15.17 8.51 7.74
CA GLY A 259 -14.26 7.67 8.52
C GLY A 259 -14.73 7.41 9.94
N ARG A 260 -15.29 8.42 10.59
CA ARG A 260 -15.70 8.34 11.99
C ARG A 260 -16.97 7.52 12.22
N THR A 261 -17.93 7.60 11.30
CA THR A 261 -19.27 7.03 11.49
C THR A 261 -19.63 5.91 10.52
N GLY A 262 -18.86 5.76 9.43
CA GLY A 262 -19.17 4.87 8.32
C GLY A 262 -20.42 5.28 7.53
N ALA A 263 -20.95 6.51 7.73
CA ALA A 263 -22.09 7.02 7.00
C ALA A 263 -21.74 7.26 5.53
N ALA A 264 -22.65 6.92 4.62
CA ALA A 264 -22.46 7.22 3.19
C ALA A 264 -22.57 8.73 2.97
N LEU A 265 -21.43 9.39 2.67
CA LEU A 265 -21.34 10.81 2.36
C LEU A 265 -21.82 11.11 0.94
N GLY A 266 -21.46 10.28 -0.02
CA GLY A 266 -21.86 10.42 -1.41
C GLY A 266 -21.79 9.11 -2.17
N THR A 267 -22.73 8.92 -3.10
CA THR A 267 -22.83 7.73 -3.94
C THR A 267 -23.04 8.16 -5.38
N THR A 268 -22.27 7.58 -6.30
CA THR A 268 -22.39 7.77 -7.74
C THR A 268 -22.39 6.43 -8.47
N ALA A 269 -22.77 6.42 -9.74
CA ALA A 269 -22.66 5.20 -10.56
C ALA A 269 -21.20 4.77 -10.66
N TYR A 270 -20.96 3.46 -10.55
CA TYR A 270 -19.62 2.91 -10.72
C TYR A 270 -19.17 3.05 -12.19
N VAL A 271 -17.96 3.55 -12.39
CA VAL A 271 -17.33 3.65 -13.71
C VAL A 271 -16.05 2.83 -13.71
N PRO A 272 -15.89 1.94 -14.69
CA PRO A 272 -16.80 1.65 -15.80
C PRO A 272 -18.01 0.83 -15.36
N ALA A 273 -19.17 1.07 -15.99
CA ALA A 273 -20.32 0.19 -15.83
C ALA A 273 -19.99 -1.23 -16.33
N ARG A 274 -20.65 -2.26 -15.77
CA ARG A 274 -20.51 -3.65 -16.21
C ARG A 274 -20.77 -3.80 -17.71
N GLY A 275 -21.83 -3.18 -18.21
CA GLY A 275 -22.26 -3.31 -19.59
C GLY A 275 -22.52 -4.75 -20.00
N ASP A 276 -22.23 -5.10 -21.23
CA ASP A 276 -22.24 -6.49 -21.70
C ASP A 276 -21.07 -7.26 -21.09
N VAL A 277 -21.40 -8.30 -20.31
CA VAL A 277 -20.42 -9.15 -19.62
C VAL A 277 -19.41 -9.78 -20.61
N SER A 278 -19.87 -10.17 -21.81
CA SER A 278 -19.02 -10.80 -22.81
C SER A 278 -17.93 -9.86 -23.35
N SER A 279 -18.15 -8.54 -23.28
CA SER A 279 -17.15 -7.53 -23.69
C SER A 279 -15.88 -7.51 -22.83
N TRP A 280 -15.88 -8.22 -21.71
CA TRP A 280 -14.74 -8.35 -20.79
C TRP A 280 -13.92 -9.64 -21.00
N GLY A 281 -14.32 -10.50 -21.98
CA GLY A 281 -13.56 -11.68 -22.37
C GLY A 281 -14.13 -13.02 -21.95
N ASP A 282 -15.23 -13.04 -21.18
CA ASP A 282 -16.07 -14.22 -20.93
C ASP A 282 -17.52 -13.81 -20.64
N SER A 283 -18.43 -14.80 -20.60
CA SER A 283 -19.86 -14.56 -20.41
C SER A 283 -20.38 -14.98 -19.03
N TYR A 284 -19.52 -15.50 -18.15
CA TYR A 284 -19.96 -16.08 -16.87
C TYR A 284 -19.50 -15.28 -15.63
N GLY A 285 -18.69 -14.23 -15.82
CA GLY A 285 -18.37 -13.28 -14.75
C GLY A 285 -16.95 -13.37 -14.17
N ASN A 286 -16.08 -14.21 -14.73
CA ASN A 286 -14.69 -14.27 -14.25
C ASN A 286 -13.92 -12.99 -14.57
N ARG A 287 -14.08 -12.44 -15.77
CA ARG A 287 -13.29 -11.28 -16.23
C ARG A 287 -13.89 -9.93 -15.82
N VAL A 288 -15.22 -9.81 -15.84
CA VAL A 288 -15.93 -8.54 -15.59
C VAL A 288 -15.83 -8.07 -14.13
N ASP A 289 -15.76 -8.98 -13.16
CA ASP A 289 -15.78 -8.65 -11.74
C ASP A 289 -14.38 -8.65 -11.08
N ARG A 290 -13.38 -8.24 -11.86
CA ARG A 290 -12.01 -8.07 -11.40
C ARG A 290 -11.71 -6.59 -11.19
N PHE A 291 -11.65 -6.18 -9.92
CA PHE A 291 -11.51 -4.77 -9.53
C PHE A 291 -10.16 -4.51 -8.89
N LEU A 292 -9.62 -3.32 -9.12
CA LEU A 292 -8.50 -2.75 -8.39
C LEU A 292 -8.84 -1.32 -7.96
N ALA A 293 -8.13 -0.82 -6.97
CA ALA A 293 -8.27 0.56 -6.49
C ALA A 293 -6.91 1.13 -6.09
N GLY A 294 -6.78 2.43 -6.08
CA GLY A 294 -5.59 3.14 -5.64
C GLY A 294 -5.87 4.58 -5.28
N THR A 295 -4.87 5.24 -4.75
CA THR A 295 -4.85 6.68 -4.47
C THR A 295 -3.65 7.29 -5.18
N ALA A 296 -3.80 8.46 -5.81
CA ALA A 296 -2.78 9.11 -6.63
C ALA A 296 -2.85 10.63 -6.52
N TYR A 297 -1.71 11.30 -6.59
CA TYR A 297 -1.62 12.77 -6.62
C TYR A 297 -1.60 13.29 -8.06
N LEU A 298 -2.73 13.14 -8.76
CA LEU A 298 -2.88 13.49 -10.18
C LEU A 298 -2.82 15.01 -10.47
N ASP A 299 -2.93 15.86 -9.47
CA ASP A 299 -2.70 17.30 -9.58
C ASP A 299 -1.37 17.74 -8.94
N GLY A 300 -0.59 16.78 -8.45
CA GLY A 300 0.67 17.01 -7.76
C GLY A 300 0.54 17.52 -6.32
N THR A 301 -0.67 17.78 -5.83
CA THR A 301 -0.89 18.40 -4.51
C THR A 301 -1.88 17.66 -3.62
N ARG A 302 -2.98 17.15 -4.18
CA ARG A 302 -4.08 16.53 -3.42
C ARG A 302 -4.37 15.12 -3.91
N PRO A 303 -4.76 14.20 -3.00
CA PRO A 303 -5.08 12.83 -3.39
C PRO A 303 -6.34 12.74 -4.25
N SER A 304 -6.30 11.88 -5.25
CA SER A 304 -7.42 11.46 -6.09
C SER A 304 -7.62 9.96 -5.96
N LEU A 305 -8.85 9.50 -6.06
CA LEU A 305 -9.21 8.10 -5.99
C LEU A 305 -9.15 7.46 -7.38
N ILE A 306 -8.51 6.31 -7.47
CA ILE A 306 -8.44 5.47 -8.67
C ILE A 306 -9.31 4.23 -8.46
N MET A 307 -10.23 3.97 -9.40
CA MET A 307 -11.05 2.75 -9.44
C MET A 307 -10.89 2.07 -10.79
N ALA A 308 -10.58 0.78 -10.78
CA ALA A 308 -10.33 0.03 -12.01
C ALA A 308 -11.18 -1.23 -12.10
N ARG A 309 -11.48 -1.67 -13.33
CA ARG A 309 -12.14 -2.92 -13.65
C ARG A 309 -11.47 -3.59 -14.83
N GLY A 310 -11.20 -4.90 -14.71
CA GLY A 310 -10.62 -5.73 -15.76
C GLY A 310 -9.11 -5.58 -15.89
N TYR A 311 -8.44 -6.65 -16.27
CA TYR A 311 -6.98 -6.65 -16.51
C TYR A 311 -6.50 -7.78 -17.44
N TYR A 312 -7.32 -8.80 -17.71
CA TYR A 312 -6.95 -9.91 -18.60
C TYR A 312 -7.17 -9.61 -20.08
N THR A 313 -8.12 -8.74 -20.39
CA THR A 313 -8.48 -8.29 -21.74
C THR A 313 -8.70 -6.78 -21.69
N ARG A 314 -9.96 -6.34 -21.76
CA ARG A 314 -10.31 -4.94 -21.51
C ARG A 314 -9.91 -4.52 -20.11
N SER A 315 -9.27 -3.38 -19.98
CA SER A 315 -8.97 -2.72 -18.71
C SER A 315 -9.53 -1.30 -18.75
N VAL A 316 -10.21 -0.90 -17.69
CA VAL A 316 -10.72 0.46 -17.55
C VAL A 316 -10.32 1.01 -16.20
N ILE A 317 -9.74 2.20 -16.19
CA ILE A 317 -9.29 2.94 -15.00
C ILE A 317 -10.03 4.27 -14.99
N ALA A 318 -10.67 4.60 -13.88
CA ALA A 318 -11.36 5.88 -13.68
C ALA A 318 -10.76 6.62 -12.48
N ALA A 319 -10.43 7.89 -12.67
CA ALA A 319 -9.93 8.77 -11.64
C ALA A 319 -11.01 9.74 -11.16
N TRP A 320 -11.04 9.92 -9.84
CA TRP A 320 -12.06 10.72 -9.17
C TRP A 320 -11.44 11.65 -8.13
N ASP A 321 -11.92 12.88 -8.07
CA ASP A 321 -11.72 13.76 -6.93
C ASP A 321 -12.91 13.67 -5.98
N TRP A 322 -12.63 13.64 -4.68
CA TRP A 322 -13.61 13.87 -3.64
C TRP A 322 -13.36 15.24 -3.04
N ARG A 323 -14.25 16.19 -3.32
CA ARG A 323 -14.11 17.58 -2.87
C ARG A 323 -15.50 18.15 -2.59
N ASP A 324 -15.64 18.96 -1.56
CA ASP A 324 -16.91 19.61 -1.19
C ASP A 324 -18.07 18.61 -1.06
N GLY A 325 -17.80 17.42 -0.52
CA GLY A 325 -18.78 16.35 -0.30
C GLY A 325 -19.34 15.70 -1.58
N ARG A 326 -18.58 15.72 -2.69
CA ARG A 326 -19.02 15.15 -3.97
C ARG A 326 -17.89 14.52 -4.76
N PHE A 327 -18.24 13.50 -5.55
CA PHE A 327 -17.36 12.93 -6.58
C PHE A 327 -17.35 13.80 -7.83
N THR A 328 -16.13 14.10 -8.34
CA THR A 328 -15.91 14.66 -9.66
C THR A 328 -14.99 13.75 -10.43
N ARG A 329 -15.45 13.18 -11.54
CA ARG A 329 -14.60 12.32 -12.37
C ARG A 329 -13.61 13.19 -13.17
N ARG A 330 -12.31 12.93 -12.99
CA ARG A 330 -11.24 13.63 -13.74
C ARG A 330 -11.14 13.09 -15.16
N TRP A 331 -10.96 11.77 -15.27
CA TRP A 331 -10.82 11.09 -16.56
C TRP A 331 -11.24 9.61 -16.45
N THR A 332 -11.31 8.96 -17.61
CA THR A 332 -11.47 7.51 -17.73
C THR A 332 -10.58 7.03 -18.86
N PHE A 333 -9.65 6.14 -18.53
CA PHE A 333 -8.87 5.38 -19.50
C PHE A 333 -9.56 4.05 -19.78
N ASP A 334 -9.81 3.73 -21.05
CA ASP A 334 -10.43 2.47 -21.48
C ASP A 334 -9.62 1.92 -22.66
N THR A 335 -9.07 0.72 -22.50
CA THR A 335 -8.27 0.08 -23.56
C THR A 335 -9.03 -0.15 -24.86
N ASN A 336 -10.37 -0.25 -24.77
CA ASN A 336 -11.25 -0.45 -25.93
C ASN A 336 -11.84 0.86 -26.49
N SER A 337 -11.48 2.03 -25.93
CA SER A 337 -11.90 3.31 -26.48
C SER A 337 -11.35 3.52 -27.90
N SER A 338 -12.00 4.35 -28.70
CA SER A 338 -11.52 4.70 -30.04
C SER A 338 -10.09 5.30 -30.03
N THR A 339 -9.68 5.90 -28.93
CA THR A 339 -8.33 6.47 -28.76
C THR A 339 -7.27 5.38 -28.50
N ASN A 340 -7.62 4.30 -27.80
CA ASN A 340 -6.66 3.30 -27.32
C ASN A 340 -6.73 1.95 -28.06
N ALA A 341 -7.86 1.64 -28.71
CA ALA A 341 -8.04 0.39 -29.43
C ALA A 341 -6.94 0.17 -30.49
N GLY A 342 -6.32 -1.01 -30.48
CA GLY A 342 -5.23 -1.36 -31.39
C GLY A 342 -3.86 -0.77 -31.00
N ARG A 343 -3.76 0.05 -29.95
CA ARG A 343 -2.47 0.56 -29.47
C ARG A 343 -1.70 -0.43 -28.59
N GLY A 344 -2.31 -1.57 -28.21
CA GLY A 344 -1.69 -2.66 -27.46
C GLY A 344 -1.76 -2.47 -25.95
N PHE A 345 -2.76 -1.77 -25.47
CA PHE A 345 -3.05 -1.63 -24.03
C PHE A 345 -3.95 -2.75 -23.50
N ASP A 346 -4.72 -3.43 -24.34
CA ASP A 346 -5.58 -4.52 -23.96
C ASP A 346 -4.77 -5.75 -23.49
N GLY A 347 -5.24 -6.41 -22.43
CA GLY A 347 -4.58 -7.57 -21.85
C GLY A 347 -3.26 -7.27 -21.10
N GLN A 348 -2.99 -6.02 -20.76
CA GLN A 348 -1.75 -5.62 -20.12
C GLN A 348 -1.85 -5.40 -18.61
N GLY A 349 -3.04 -5.40 -18.03
CA GLY A 349 -3.24 -5.20 -16.59
C GLY A 349 -2.66 -6.33 -15.74
N SER A 350 -2.48 -6.09 -14.45
CA SER A 350 -2.00 -7.06 -13.45
C SER A 350 -3.01 -7.27 -12.33
N HIS A 351 -2.73 -8.22 -11.44
CA HIS A 351 -3.50 -8.41 -10.20
C HIS A 351 -3.27 -7.34 -9.13
N SER A 352 -2.41 -6.38 -9.39
CA SER A 352 -2.17 -5.19 -8.57
C SER A 352 -1.89 -3.99 -9.47
N LEU A 353 -1.86 -2.80 -8.89
CA LEU A 353 -1.40 -1.58 -9.53
C LEU A 353 -0.33 -0.92 -8.66
N SER A 354 0.42 0.01 -9.21
CA SER A 354 1.33 0.88 -8.48
C SER A 354 1.12 2.32 -8.93
N VAL A 355 1.39 3.26 -8.04
CA VAL A 355 1.22 4.68 -8.30
C VAL A 355 2.51 5.40 -7.92
N GLY A 356 2.94 6.35 -8.72
CA GLY A 356 4.10 7.21 -8.44
C GLY A 356 4.40 8.14 -9.60
N ASP A 357 5.16 9.19 -9.33
CA ASP A 357 5.69 10.13 -10.32
C ASP A 357 6.80 9.45 -11.13
N VAL A 358 6.44 8.81 -12.24
CA VAL A 358 7.39 7.98 -13.01
C VAL A 358 8.15 8.78 -14.07
N ASP A 359 7.66 9.94 -14.49
CA ASP A 359 8.29 10.78 -15.51
C ASP A 359 8.94 12.06 -14.95
N GLY A 360 8.73 12.35 -13.67
CA GLY A 360 9.39 13.43 -12.94
C GLY A 360 8.71 14.79 -13.11
N ASP A 361 7.43 14.83 -13.47
CA ASP A 361 6.67 16.06 -13.64
C ASP A 361 6.01 16.57 -12.34
N GLY A 362 6.08 15.77 -11.25
CA GLY A 362 5.52 16.08 -9.93
C GLY A 362 4.10 15.58 -9.71
N ARG A 363 3.55 14.81 -10.65
CA ARG A 363 2.24 14.18 -10.59
C ARG A 363 2.40 12.67 -10.67
N ASP A 364 1.40 11.94 -10.20
CA ASP A 364 1.48 10.49 -10.18
C ASP A 364 0.86 9.87 -11.43
N GLU A 365 1.52 8.84 -11.97
CA GLU A 365 1.03 7.93 -12.97
C GLU A 365 0.50 6.65 -12.32
N VAL A 366 -0.37 5.95 -13.05
CA VAL A 366 -0.87 4.62 -12.69
C VAL A 366 -0.14 3.57 -13.53
N VAL A 367 0.77 2.82 -12.91
CA VAL A 367 1.42 1.66 -13.52
C VAL A 367 0.55 0.43 -13.30
N TYR A 368 0.06 -0.16 -14.39
CA TYR A 368 -0.94 -1.22 -14.36
C TYR A 368 -0.47 -2.44 -15.16
N GLY A 369 0.41 -3.23 -14.57
CA GLY A 369 1.02 -4.40 -15.23
C GLY A 369 2.02 -4.02 -16.32
N SER A 370 1.69 -4.33 -17.56
CA SER A 370 2.54 -4.07 -18.73
C SER A 370 2.21 -2.74 -19.43
N MET A 371 1.56 -1.81 -18.72
CA MET A 371 1.22 -0.47 -19.22
C MET A 371 1.26 0.56 -18.10
N ALA A 372 1.35 1.83 -18.48
CA ALA A 372 1.11 2.97 -17.59
C ALA A 372 0.13 3.96 -18.21
N VAL A 373 -0.60 4.63 -17.34
CA VAL A 373 -1.55 5.69 -17.66
C VAL A 373 -1.08 6.96 -16.96
N ASP A 374 -0.94 8.02 -17.72
CA ASP A 374 -0.48 9.34 -17.34
C ASP A 374 -1.49 10.05 -16.41
N ASP A 375 -1.04 11.02 -15.62
CA ASP A 375 -1.85 11.84 -14.68
C ASP A 375 -3.12 12.41 -15.31
N ASN A 376 -3.07 12.71 -16.61
CA ASN A 376 -4.15 13.26 -17.41
C ASN A 376 -5.11 12.20 -18.02
N GLY A 377 -4.86 10.90 -17.77
CA GLY A 377 -5.66 9.78 -18.27
C GLY A 377 -5.29 9.30 -19.68
N SER A 378 -4.20 9.79 -20.27
CA SER A 378 -3.68 9.28 -21.53
C SER A 378 -2.85 8.01 -21.30
N GLY A 379 -2.84 7.08 -22.24
CA GLY A 379 -1.92 5.95 -22.19
C GLY A 379 -0.48 6.41 -22.39
N LEU A 380 0.37 6.27 -21.36
CA LEU A 380 1.76 6.70 -21.38
C LEU A 380 2.63 5.74 -22.20
N TRP A 381 2.64 4.47 -21.81
CA TRP A 381 3.35 3.40 -22.52
C TRP A 381 2.72 2.04 -22.33
N THR A 382 3.11 1.09 -23.19
CA THR A 382 2.82 -0.35 -23.05
C THR A 382 4.01 -1.17 -23.53
N THR A 383 4.40 -2.18 -22.76
CA THR A 383 5.47 -3.12 -23.15
C THR A 383 4.95 -4.26 -24.03
N ARG A 384 3.64 -4.47 -24.09
CA ARG A 384 2.97 -5.57 -24.81
C ARG A 384 3.42 -6.96 -24.33
N THR A 385 3.79 -7.08 -23.06
CA THR A 385 4.23 -8.35 -22.47
C THR A 385 3.15 -9.05 -21.66
N GLY A 386 1.91 -8.55 -21.75
CA GLY A 386 0.72 -9.21 -21.20
C GLY A 386 0.58 -9.09 -19.69
N HIS A 387 -0.38 -9.83 -19.19
CA HIS A 387 -0.79 -9.89 -17.80
C HIS A 387 0.30 -10.48 -16.87
N GLY A 388 0.24 -10.17 -15.57
CA GLY A 388 1.12 -10.72 -14.55
C GLY A 388 0.59 -10.60 -13.14
N ASP A 389 1.17 -11.36 -12.22
CA ASP A 389 0.68 -11.53 -10.84
C ASP A 389 1.32 -10.55 -9.84
N ALA A 390 2.55 -10.13 -10.07
CA ALA A 390 3.28 -9.27 -9.15
C ALA A 390 4.04 -8.17 -9.89
N GLN A 391 4.11 -7.01 -9.24
CA GLN A 391 4.79 -5.83 -9.75
C GLN A 391 5.27 -4.94 -8.61
N HIS A 392 6.42 -4.30 -8.79
CA HIS A 392 7.02 -3.42 -7.79
C HIS A 392 7.58 -2.19 -8.48
N LEU A 393 7.04 -1.03 -8.14
CA LEU A 393 7.52 0.30 -8.52
C LEU A 393 8.21 0.91 -7.31
N GLY A 394 9.43 1.40 -7.45
CA GLY A 394 10.19 2.04 -6.37
C GLY A 394 11.53 2.56 -6.87
N ASP A 395 12.23 3.33 -6.05
CA ASP A 395 13.64 3.66 -6.28
C ASP A 395 14.50 2.45 -5.88
N HIS A 396 14.81 1.61 -6.85
CA HIS A 396 15.58 0.38 -6.66
C HIS A 396 17.08 0.59 -6.93
N ASP A 397 17.47 1.72 -7.50
CA ASP A 397 18.85 2.04 -7.90
C ASP A 397 19.34 3.36 -7.29
N PRO A 398 20.06 3.33 -6.14
CA PRO A 398 20.57 4.56 -5.53
C PRO A 398 21.56 5.33 -6.42
N GLY A 399 22.04 4.71 -7.49
CA GLY A 399 22.97 5.31 -8.45
C GLY A 399 22.32 6.11 -9.56
N THR A 400 21.03 5.88 -9.84
CA THR A 400 20.29 6.50 -10.94
C THR A 400 19.09 7.27 -10.37
N PRO A 401 18.87 8.54 -10.71
CA PRO A 401 17.66 9.26 -10.29
C PRO A 401 16.39 8.68 -10.92
N GLY A 402 15.30 8.67 -10.17
CA GLY A 402 13.99 8.23 -10.61
C GLY A 402 13.62 6.83 -10.11
N LEU A 403 12.50 6.34 -10.59
CA LEU A 403 11.95 5.04 -10.18
C LEU A 403 12.36 3.93 -11.16
N GLU A 404 12.32 2.70 -10.65
CA GLU A 404 12.42 1.48 -11.43
C GLU A 404 11.18 0.64 -11.24
N TYR A 405 10.96 -0.24 -12.21
CA TYR A 405 9.79 -1.12 -12.22
C TYR A 405 10.19 -2.57 -12.51
N PHE A 406 9.86 -3.45 -11.60
CA PHE A 406 10.01 -4.90 -11.74
C PHE A 406 8.65 -5.55 -11.84
N LYS A 407 8.46 -6.48 -12.79
CA LYS A 407 7.24 -7.29 -12.90
C LYS A 407 7.53 -8.72 -13.32
N VAL A 408 6.60 -9.62 -12.99
CA VAL A 408 6.58 -11.01 -13.43
C VAL A 408 5.36 -11.27 -14.33
N SER A 409 5.43 -12.27 -15.21
CA SER A 409 4.34 -12.62 -16.14
C SER A 409 3.69 -13.94 -15.77
N GLU A 410 2.36 -14.02 -15.86
CA GLU A 410 1.57 -15.25 -15.70
C GLU A 410 1.62 -16.13 -16.97
N SER A 411 1.72 -15.51 -18.13
CA SER A 411 1.67 -16.21 -19.40
C SER A 411 2.97 -16.93 -19.73
N THR A 412 2.89 -18.22 -20.03
CA THR A 412 4.03 -19.07 -20.41
C THR A 412 4.73 -18.65 -21.72
N GLY A 413 4.07 -17.83 -22.54
CA GLY A 413 4.63 -17.28 -23.80
C GLY A 413 5.31 -15.93 -23.65
N GLN A 414 5.27 -15.33 -22.45
CA GLN A 414 5.85 -14.02 -22.18
C GLN A 414 7.13 -14.12 -21.34
N PRO A 415 8.02 -13.12 -21.37
CA PRO A 415 9.19 -13.09 -20.48
C PRO A 415 8.80 -13.31 -19.03
N ALA A 416 9.50 -14.22 -18.32
CA ALA A 416 9.16 -14.58 -16.95
C ALA A 416 9.32 -13.42 -15.97
N GLU A 417 10.37 -12.64 -16.15
CA GLU A 417 10.71 -11.44 -15.35
C GLU A 417 11.08 -10.30 -16.28
N LEU A 418 10.70 -9.09 -15.92
CA LEU A 418 11.04 -7.86 -16.64
C LEU A 418 11.46 -6.78 -15.65
N TYR A 419 12.54 -6.07 -15.99
CA TYR A 419 12.96 -4.85 -15.33
C TYR A 419 12.85 -3.69 -16.32
N ILE A 420 12.07 -2.69 -15.98
CA ILE A 420 11.53 -1.70 -16.91
C ILE A 420 11.86 -0.31 -16.39
N ASN A 421 12.16 0.62 -17.31
CA ASN A 421 12.17 2.04 -17.00
C ASN A 421 10.71 2.55 -16.99
N PRO A 422 10.14 2.92 -15.83
CA PRO A 422 8.73 3.28 -15.74
C PRO A 422 8.38 4.63 -16.41
N ALA A 423 9.36 5.49 -16.67
CA ALA A 423 9.11 6.76 -17.36
C ALA A 423 8.68 6.58 -18.84
N ASN A 424 9.09 5.48 -19.48
CA ASN A 424 8.85 5.29 -20.91
C ASN A 424 8.58 3.84 -21.34
N GLY A 425 8.50 2.89 -20.41
CA GLY A 425 8.25 1.48 -20.69
C GLY A 425 9.42 0.71 -21.32
N ALA A 426 10.62 1.30 -21.41
CA ALA A 426 11.77 0.62 -21.98
C ALA A 426 12.23 -0.55 -21.10
N ILE A 427 12.25 -1.76 -21.68
CA ILE A 427 12.71 -2.96 -20.99
C ILE A 427 14.25 -2.92 -20.90
N ARG A 428 14.78 -2.76 -19.67
CA ARG A 428 16.22 -2.74 -19.42
C ARG A 428 16.82 -4.14 -19.54
N TRP A 429 16.14 -5.14 -18.97
CA TRP A 429 16.44 -6.56 -19.15
C TRP A 429 15.22 -7.42 -18.92
N LYS A 430 15.26 -8.69 -19.36
CA LYS A 430 14.21 -9.67 -19.18
C LYS A 430 14.74 -11.09 -19.14
N LEU A 431 14.05 -11.98 -18.45
CA LEU A 431 14.32 -13.42 -18.51
C LEU A 431 13.45 -14.09 -19.57
N ALA A 432 13.95 -15.21 -20.11
CA ALA A 432 13.21 -16.00 -21.08
C ALA A 432 11.86 -16.46 -20.52
N ALA A 433 10.89 -16.66 -21.40
CA ALA A 433 9.60 -17.24 -21.07
C ALA A 433 9.78 -18.68 -20.52
N CYS A 434 9.00 -19.03 -19.49
CA CYS A 434 9.06 -20.37 -18.91
C CYS A 434 7.71 -20.91 -18.47
N CYS A 435 6.98 -20.19 -17.69
CA CYS A 435 5.97 -20.73 -16.79
C CYS A 435 4.99 -19.64 -16.35
N ASP A 436 3.92 -20.05 -15.67
CA ASP A 436 3.11 -19.15 -14.85
C ASP A 436 3.97 -18.73 -13.64
N ASN A 437 4.43 -17.47 -13.64
CA ASN A 437 5.29 -16.92 -12.60
C ASN A 437 4.43 -16.13 -11.61
N GLY A 438 3.73 -16.86 -10.74
CA GLY A 438 2.67 -16.33 -9.88
C GLY A 438 3.12 -15.37 -8.78
N ARG A 439 4.44 -15.14 -8.58
CA ARG A 439 4.97 -14.24 -7.55
C ARG A 439 6.33 -13.72 -7.93
N GLY A 440 6.61 -12.52 -7.47
CA GLY A 440 7.90 -11.87 -7.52
C GLY A 440 7.95 -10.71 -6.56
N VAL A 441 9.14 -10.27 -6.19
CA VAL A 441 9.34 -9.17 -5.26
C VAL A 441 10.62 -8.41 -5.61
N ALA A 442 10.64 -7.11 -5.29
CA ALA A 442 11.79 -6.23 -5.38
C ALA A 442 12.04 -5.55 -4.04
N GLY A 443 13.28 -5.46 -3.62
CA GLY A 443 13.71 -4.73 -2.43
C GLY A 443 15.14 -5.04 -2.09
N ASP A 444 15.79 -4.12 -1.41
CA ASP A 444 17.16 -4.30 -0.94
C ASP A 444 17.16 -5.20 0.30
N ILE A 445 17.63 -6.45 0.15
CA ILE A 445 17.68 -7.45 1.22
C ILE A 445 19.09 -7.84 1.61
N TRP A 446 20.10 -7.31 0.93
CA TRP A 446 21.48 -7.74 1.14
C TRP A 446 22.51 -6.62 0.93
N SER A 447 23.18 -6.22 1.99
CA SER A 447 24.21 -5.17 1.98
C SER A 447 25.48 -5.50 1.15
N GLY A 448 25.57 -6.68 0.56
CA GLY A 448 26.65 -7.06 -0.36
C GLY A 448 26.48 -6.59 -1.80
N ASN A 449 25.39 -5.88 -2.09
CA ASN A 449 25.08 -5.27 -3.37
C ASN A 449 24.44 -3.89 -3.13
N ASP A 450 24.80 -2.90 -3.93
CA ASP A 450 24.17 -1.57 -3.84
C ASP A 450 22.86 -1.56 -4.64
N GLY A 451 21.76 -1.22 -3.98
CA GLY A 451 20.43 -1.18 -4.56
C GLY A 451 19.66 -2.49 -4.43
N ALA A 452 18.41 -2.44 -4.79
CA ALA A 452 17.48 -3.54 -4.58
C ALA A 452 17.81 -4.80 -5.40
N GLU A 453 17.57 -5.96 -4.80
CA GLU A 453 17.46 -7.22 -5.49
C GLU A 453 16.05 -7.48 -5.97
N VAL A 454 15.94 -8.22 -7.08
CA VAL A 454 14.69 -8.73 -7.61
C VAL A 454 14.74 -10.23 -7.79
N TRP A 455 13.63 -10.92 -7.55
CA TRP A 455 13.50 -12.37 -7.76
C TRP A 455 12.03 -12.79 -7.87
N SER A 456 11.83 -14.00 -8.36
CA SER A 456 10.49 -14.58 -8.54
C SER A 456 10.46 -16.07 -8.24
N THR A 457 9.29 -16.69 -8.35
CA THR A 457 9.13 -18.14 -8.20
C THR A 457 9.82 -18.93 -9.31
N SER A 458 10.00 -18.37 -10.49
CA SER A 458 10.59 -19.07 -11.65
C SER A 458 12.12 -19.13 -11.62
N GLY A 459 12.78 -18.17 -10.96
CA GLY A 459 14.22 -18.08 -10.88
C GLY A 459 14.82 -18.82 -9.68
N GLY A 460 16.10 -19.20 -9.76
CA GLY A 460 16.87 -19.80 -8.66
C GLY A 460 17.75 -18.79 -7.90
N SER A 461 17.72 -17.53 -8.28
CA SER A 461 18.70 -16.51 -7.83
C SER A 461 18.03 -15.16 -7.62
N ILE A 462 18.60 -14.34 -6.74
CA ILE A 462 18.37 -12.91 -6.72
C ILE A 462 19.23 -12.23 -7.78
N ARG A 463 18.72 -11.12 -8.32
CA ARG A 463 19.38 -10.33 -9.38
C ARG A 463 19.42 -8.86 -9.00
N ASP A 464 20.47 -8.18 -9.44
CA ASP A 464 20.55 -6.72 -9.30
C ASP A 464 19.77 -5.99 -10.42
N LYS A 465 19.76 -4.66 -10.36
CA LYS A 465 19.19 -3.73 -11.34
C LYS A 465 19.67 -3.95 -12.79
N GLY A 466 20.84 -4.54 -12.98
CA GLY A 466 21.39 -4.90 -14.30
C GLY A 466 21.02 -6.30 -14.77
N GLY A 467 20.32 -7.10 -13.95
CA GLY A 467 19.97 -8.48 -14.22
C GLY A 467 21.06 -9.50 -13.88
N ALA A 468 22.19 -9.05 -13.32
CA ALA A 468 23.27 -9.94 -12.90
C ALA A 468 22.88 -10.74 -11.65
N VAL A 469 23.21 -12.03 -11.63
CA VAL A 469 23.00 -12.90 -10.47
C VAL A 469 23.90 -12.47 -9.32
N LYS A 470 23.32 -12.26 -8.14
CA LYS A 470 24.02 -11.85 -6.93
C LYS A 470 24.06 -12.91 -5.84
N GLY A 471 23.05 -13.74 -5.76
CA GLY A 471 22.97 -14.76 -4.72
C GLY A 471 21.88 -15.78 -4.96
N ARG A 472 21.69 -16.66 -3.98
CA ARG A 472 20.59 -17.62 -3.99
C ARG A 472 19.25 -16.91 -3.83
N ARG A 473 18.19 -17.45 -4.41
CA ARG A 473 16.83 -17.02 -4.13
C ARG A 473 16.41 -17.45 -2.72
N PRO A 474 15.85 -16.55 -1.89
CA PRO A 474 15.20 -16.94 -0.65
C PRO A 474 13.90 -17.72 -0.91
N SER A 475 13.34 -18.40 0.12
CA SER A 475 12.06 -19.08 0.00
C SER A 475 10.89 -18.10 -0.08
N ALA A 476 10.98 -16.95 0.61
CA ALA A 476 10.02 -15.87 0.53
C ALA A 476 10.09 -15.18 -0.84
N VAL A 477 8.94 -14.96 -1.47
CA VAL A 477 8.85 -14.39 -2.84
C VAL A 477 7.67 -13.41 -2.98
N ASN A 478 7.18 -12.86 -1.86
CA ASN A 478 5.94 -12.09 -1.89
C ASN A 478 6.00 -10.78 -1.12
N PHE A 479 6.50 -10.76 0.12
CA PHE A 479 6.50 -9.58 0.98
C PHE A 479 7.86 -9.32 1.62
N LEU A 480 8.08 -8.05 1.94
CA LEU A 480 9.26 -7.54 2.65
C LEU A 480 8.82 -6.54 3.72
N ALA A 481 9.65 -6.34 4.74
CA ALA A 481 9.46 -5.29 5.75
C ALA A 481 10.82 -4.77 6.23
N TRP A 482 10.94 -3.49 6.58
CA TRP A 482 12.08 -2.98 7.35
C TRP A 482 11.86 -3.33 8.82
N TRP A 483 12.65 -4.25 9.35
CA TRP A 483 12.43 -4.81 10.67
C TRP A 483 13.58 -4.63 11.64
N ASP A 484 14.81 -4.97 11.25
CA ASP A 484 15.95 -4.86 12.15
C ASP A 484 16.60 -3.46 12.20
N GLY A 485 17.84 -3.35 12.67
CA GLY A 485 18.49 -2.04 12.89
C GLY A 485 19.17 -1.46 11.66
N ASP A 486 19.34 -2.23 10.58
CA ASP A 486 19.98 -1.76 9.35
C ASP A 486 18.92 -1.34 8.29
N PRO A 487 19.32 -0.65 7.22
CA PRO A 487 18.37 -0.15 6.22
C PRO A 487 17.94 -1.20 5.18
N THR A 488 18.45 -2.44 5.21
CA THR A 488 17.98 -3.48 4.29
C THR A 488 16.67 -4.10 4.78
N ARG A 489 15.83 -4.56 3.84
CA ARG A 489 14.52 -5.17 4.18
C ARG A 489 14.65 -6.64 4.55
N GLU A 490 13.81 -7.10 5.45
CA GLU A 490 13.65 -8.49 5.81
C GLU A 490 12.56 -9.16 4.98
N LEU A 491 12.70 -10.48 4.85
CA LEU A 491 11.77 -11.37 4.18
C LEU A 491 10.55 -11.61 5.07
N LEU A 492 9.37 -11.17 4.63
CA LEU A 492 8.10 -11.39 5.31
C LEU A 492 7.30 -12.43 4.56
N ASP A 493 7.07 -13.60 5.16
CA ASP A 493 6.34 -14.70 4.53
C ASP A 493 5.55 -15.51 5.57
N GLY A 494 4.27 -15.74 5.30
CA GLY A 494 3.39 -16.38 6.26
C GLY A 494 3.32 -15.59 7.57
N THR A 495 3.75 -16.21 8.66
CA THR A 495 3.76 -15.58 9.99
C THR A 495 5.19 -15.41 10.53
N ARG A 496 6.13 -15.07 9.67
CA ARG A 496 7.55 -14.98 10.03
C ARG A 496 8.26 -13.81 9.32
N VAL A 497 9.29 -13.32 9.99
CA VAL A 497 10.24 -12.35 9.46
C VAL A 497 11.63 -12.97 9.53
N ASP A 498 12.33 -13.00 8.39
CA ASP A 498 13.66 -13.58 8.25
C ASP A 498 14.65 -12.58 7.64
N LYS A 499 15.85 -12.49 8.17
CA LYS A 499 16.97 -11.77 7.53
C LYS A 499 17.58 -12.64 6.46
N TYR A 500 17.71 -12.09 5.24
CA TYR A 500 18.43 -12.79 4.18
C TYR A 500 19.90 -12.96 4.50
N GLY A 501 20.46 -14.11 4.16
CA GLY A 501 21.91 -14.36 4.15
C GLY A 501 22.32 -15.19 2.94
N PRO A 502 23.51 -14.96 2.35
CA PRO A 502 23.98 -15.70 1.16
C PRO A 502 24.00 -17.21 1.36
N SER A 503 24.22 -17.68 2.59
CA SER A 503 24.29 -19.10 2.95
C SER A 503 23.02 -19.66 3.58
N GLY A 504 22.04 -18.83 3.91
CA GLY A 504 20.78 -19.20 4.58
C GLY A 504 20.17 -18.01 5.30
N ASP A 505 18.84 -18.07 5.50
CA ASP A 505 18.10 -17.01 6.17
C ASP A 505 18.13 -17.18 7.69
N THR A 506 18.14 -16.07 8.44
CA THR A 506 18.11 -16.05 9.90
C THR A 506 16.73 -15.59 10.37
N ARG A 507 16.06 -16.39 11.22
CA ARG A 507 14.77 -16.05 11.80
C ARG A 507 14.91 -14.90 12.80
N LEU A 508 14.16 -13.80 12.57
CA LEU A 508 14.05 -12.67 13.49
C LEU A 508 12.74 -12.70 14.29
N LEU A 509 11.63 -13.08 13.64
CA LEU A 509 10.32 -13.18 14.29
C LEU A 509 9.56 -14.41 13.81
N THR A 510 8.88 -15.08 14.73
CA THR A 510 7.80 -16.02 14.46
C THR A 510 6.57 -15.57 15.22
N GLY A 511 5.52 -15.20 14.49
CA GLY A 511 4.23 -14.81 15.08
C GLY A 511 3.55 -16.02 15.72
N ALA A 512 3.35 -15.97 17.03
CA ALA A 512 2.68 -17.03 17.78
C ALA A 512 1.16 -16.76 17.85
N GLY A 513 0.34 -17.79 17.60
CA GLY A 513 -1.12 -17.71 17.70
C GLY A 513 -1.78 -16.82 16.64
N VAL A 514 -1.09 -16.54 15.54
CA VAL A 514 -1.57 -15.74 14.41
C VAL A 514 -1.67 -16.58 13.14
N ALA A 515 -2.32 -16.05 12.12
CA ALA A 515 -2.46 -16.68 10.82
C ALA A 515 -2.26 -15.64 9.69
N ALA A 516 -1.64 -16.08 8.61
CA ALA A 516 -1.55 -15.32 7.37
C ALA A 516 -2.88 -15.35 6.60
N ASN A 517 -3.06 -14.39 5.70
CA ASN A 517 -4.23 -14.25 4.84
C ASN A 517 -3.96 -14.78 3.42
N ASN A 518 -5.01 -14.80 2.59
CA ASN A 518 -4.94 -15.01 1.14
C ASN A 518 -4.31 -16.35 0.71
N GLY A 519 -4.53 -17.41 1.51
CA GLY A 519 -4.16 -18.78 1.19
C GLY A 519 -2.67 -18.94 0.90
N SER A 520 -2.34 -19.45 -0.29
CA SER A 520 -0.95 -19.68 -0.68
C SER A 520 -0.12 -18.40 -0.91
N LYS A 521 -0.75 -17.21 -1.00
CA LYS A 521 -0.03 -15.93 -1.05
C LYS A 521 0.56 -15.58 0.32
N ALA A 522 -0.06 -16.09 1.40
CA ALA A 522 0.44 -16.04 2.77
C ALA A 522 0.82 -14.62 3.25
N THR A 523 -0.04 -13.64 2.96
CA THR A 523 0.18 -12.23 3.26
C THR A 523 -0.20 -11.88 4.71
N PRO A 524 0.37 -10.83 5.31
CA PRO A 524 -0.19 -10.24 6.53
C PRO A 524 -1.56 -9.60 6.24
N ALA A 525 -2.29 -9.21 7.26
CA ALA A 525 -3.46 -8.35 7.10
C ALA A 525 -3.06 -6.94 6.64
N LEU A 526 -1.92 -6.45 7.15
CA LEU A 526 -1.27 -5.20 6.77
C LEU A 526 0.21 -5.25 7.18
N SER A 527 1.08 -4.58 6.44
CA SER A 527 2.46 -4.28 6.85
C SER A 527 2.84 -2.88 6.40
N GLY A 528 3.41 -2.07 7.31
CA GLY A 528 3.85 -0.71 7.02
C GLY A 528 4.28 0.06 8.26
N ASP A 529 4.87 1.23 8.05
CA ASP A 529 5.23 2.22 9.08
C ASP A 529 3.94 2.84 9.66
N ILE A 530 3.31 2.15 10.63
CA ILE A 530 2.07 2.63 11.26
C ILE A 530 2.27 3.14 12.68
N LEU A 531 3.39 2.81 13.32
CA LEU A 531 3.78 3.26 14.66
C LEU A 531 5.29 3.41 14.77
N GLY A 532 5.77 4.16 15.75
CA GLY A 532 7.19 4.24 16.05
C GLY A 532 8.02 5.04 15.05
N ASP A 533 9.20 4.55 14.74
CA ASP A 533 10.09 5.16 13.75
C ASP A 533 9.77 4.65 12.32
N TRP A 534 10.58 4.98 11.34
CA TRP A 534 10.37 4.66 9.91
C TRP A 534 10.27 3.16 9.58
N ARG A 535 10.55 2.25 10.53
CA ARG A 535 10.46 0.81 10.30
C ARG A 535 9.02 0.33 10.38
N GLU A 536 8.77 -0.80 9.75
CA GLU A 536 7.42 -1.27 9.48
C GLU A 536 6.90 -2.21 10.57
N GLU A 537 5.65 -2.03 10.99
CA GLU A 537 4.91 -3.00 11.75
C GLU A 537 4.36 -4.09 10.85
N VAL A 538 4.18 -5.28 11.43
CA VAL A 538 3.50 -6.40 10.78
C VAL A 538 2.24 -6.75 11.55
N VAL A 539 1.11 -6.72 10.87
CA VAL A 539 -0.21 -6.98 11.44
C VAL A 539 -0.75 -8.29 10.90
N TRP A 540 -0.94 -9.26 11.80
CA TRP A 540 -1.61 -10.52 11.47
C TRP A 540 -2.93 -10.64 12.22
N ARG A 541 -3.91 -11.34 11.64
CA ARG A 541 -5.06 -11.81 12.42
C ARG A 541 -4.64 -12.88 13.42
N THR A 542 -5.28 -12.93 14.59
CA THR A 542 -5.15 -14.12 15.46
C THR A 542 -5.85 -15.32 14.84
N SER A 543 -5.39 -16.54 15.15
CA SER A 543 -5.94 -17.76 14.56
C SER A 543 -7.43 -17.99 14.88
N ASP A 544 -7.93 -17.37 15.94
CA ASP A 544 -9.35 -17.38 16.34
C ASP A 544 -10.16 -16.19 15.78
N ASN A 545 -9.53 -15.30 14.99
CA ASN A 545 -10.12 -14.08 14.43
C ASN A 545 -10.65 -13.07 15.46
N ARG A 546 -10.14 -13.08 16.71
CA ARG A 546 -10.59 -12.20 17.79
C ARG A 546 -9.71 -10.98 18.02
N ALA A 547 -8.58 -10.90 17.32
CA ALA A 547 -7.74 -9.70 17.33
C ALA A 547 -6.97 -9.54 16.01
N LEU A 548 -6.59 -8.31 15.70
CA LEU A 548 -5.40 -8.01 14.89
C LEU A 548 -4.22 -7.89 15.85
N ARG A 549 -3.18 -8.69 15.62
CA ARG A 549 -1.95 -8.66 16.39
C ARG A 549 -0.90 -7.87 15.65
N ILE A 550 -0.51 -6.75 16.23
CA ILE A 550 0.53 -5.86 15.72
C ILE A 550 1.85 -6.28 16.35
N HIS A 551 2.85 -6.56 15.53
CA HIS A 551 4.24 -6.70 15.95
C HIS A 551 5.02 -5.47 15.49
N SER A 552 5.79 -4.87 16.41
CA SER A 552 6.76 -3.82 16.14
C SER A 552 8.15 -4.33 16.49
N THR A 553 9.17 -3.77 15.86
CA THR A 553 10.56 -4.20 16.02
C THR A 553 11.11 -3.97 17.43
N PRO A 554 11.87 -4.94 18.00
CA PRO A 554 12.58 -4.75 19.26
C PRO A 554 14.04 -4.27 19.08
N HIS A 555 14.48 -3.98 17.86
CA HIS A 555 15.87 -3.67 17.53
C HIS A 555 16.13 -2.16 17.55
N LEU A 556 17.29 -1.74 18.11
CA LEU A 556 17.77 -0.36 17.99
C LEU A 556 18.23 -0.09 16.55
N THR A 557 18.10 1.16 16.11
CA THR A 557 18.70 1.65 14.87
C THR A 557 19.33 3.02 15.07
N ASP A 558 20.46 3.27 14.43
CA ASP A 558 21.10 4.59 14.31
C ASP A 558 20.62 5.32 13.05
N THR A 559 19.88 4.67 12.18
CA THR A 559 19.32 5.28 10.96
C THR A 559 18.14 6.16 11.30
N ARG A 560 18.19 7.41 10.83
CA ARG A 560 17.13 8.39 11.05
C ARG A 560 16.52 8.82 9.72
N ILE A 561 15.26 8.48 9.55
CA ILE A 561 14.45 8.80 8.36
C ILE A 561 13.13 9.41 8.87
N THR A 562 12.55 10.33 8.13
CA THR A 562 11.17 10.79 8.36
C THR A 562 10.21 9.63 8.22
N THR A 563 9.12 9.63 8.99
CA THR A 563 8.07 8.61 8.82
C THR A 563 7.73 8.45 7.35
N LEU A 564 7.68 7.20 6.89
CA LEU A 564 7.37 6.86 5.50
C LEU A 564 5.92 7.21 5.14
N LEU A 565 5.05 7.42 6.14
CA LEU A 565 3.70 7.95 5.93
C LEU A 565 3.70 9.38 5.35
N HIS A 566 4.79 10.13 5.54
CA HIS A 566 4.98 11.44 4.91
C HIS A 566 5.74 11.36 3.58
N ASP A 567 6.10 10.17 3.10
CA ASP A 567 6.41 9.91 1.70
C ASP A 567 5.10 9.58 0.97
N PRO A 568 4.58 10.45 0.08
CA PRO A 568 3.27 10.23 -0.54
C PRO A 568 3.17 8.94 -1.35
N MET A 569 4.26 8.51 -2.01
CA MET A 569 4.28 7.25 -2.75
C MET A 569 4.14 6.05 -1.81
N TYR A 570 4.88 6.03 -0.71
CA TYR A 570 4.76 4.99 0.30
C TYR A 570 3.36 4.96 0.93
N ARG A 571 2.82 6.14 1.31
CA ARG A 571 1.50 6.23 1.94
C ARG A 571 0.37 5.80 1.00
N THR A 572 0.42 6.15 -0.28
CA THR A 572 -0.54 5.63 -1.26
C THR A 572 -0.36 4.13 -1.46
N GLY A 573 0.89 3.62 -1.45
CA GLY A 573 1.22 2.20 -1.48
C GLY A 573 0.59 1.42 -0.31
N LEU A 574 0.62 2.00 0.89
CA LEU A 574 -0.03 1.42 2.06
C LEU A 574 -1.56 1.41 1.90
N ALA A 575 -2.16 2.45 1.31
CA ALA A 575 -3.61 2.53 1.09
C ALA A 575 -4.11 1.47 0.09
N TRP A 576 -3.35 1.17 -0.98
CA TRP A 576 -3.76 0.15 -1.96
C TRP A 576 -3.21 -1.26 -1.66
N GLN A 577 -2.52 -1.49 -0.54
CA GLN A 577 -1.98 -2.80 -0.18
C GLN A 577 -3.05 -3.91 -0.14
N ASN A 578 -4.29 -3.59 0.23
CA ASN A 578 -5.43 -4.52 0.24
C ASN A 578 -5.93 -4.90 -1.17
N THR A 579 -5.39 -4.31 -2.23
CA THR A 579 -5.92 -4.41 -3.59
C THR A 579 -5.39 -5.63 -4.33
N GLY A 580 -6.28 -6.47 -4.83
CA GLY A 580 -5.96 -7.63 -5.65
C GLY A 580 -5.03 -8.63 -4.95
N TYR A 581 -3.83 -8.80 -5.48
CA TYR A 581 -2.76 -9.54 -4.81
C TYR A 581 -1.87 -8.55 -4.05
N ASN A 582 -2.02 -8.56 -2.72
CA ASN A 582 -1.32 -7.65 -1.81
C ASN A 582 0.20 -7.59 -2.09
N GLN A 583 0.74 -6.38 -2.11
CA GLN A 583 2.17 -6.11 -2.31
C GLN A 583 2.66 -5.15 -1.21
N PRO A 584 3.94 -5.22 -0.78
CA PRO A 584 4.49 -4.27 0.17
C PRO A 584 4.57 -2.86 -0.44
N PRO A 585 4.39 -1.80 0.37
CA PRO A 585 4.57 -0.43 -0.11
C PRO A 585 6.05 -0.14 -0.40
N HIS A 586 6.30 0.79 -1.32
CA HIS A 586 7.63 1.29 -1.67
C HIS A 586 7.69 2.80 -1.54
N PRO A 587 8.76 3.37 -0.95
CA PRO A 587 8.98 4.82 -0.92
C PRO A 587 9.46 5.36 -2.27
N SER A 588 9.38 6.67 -2.43
CA SER A 588 9.86 7.40 -3.61
C SER A 588 11.38 7.53 -3.68
N PHE A 589 12.10 7.06 -2.67
CA PHE A 589 13.56 7.12 -2.57
C PHE A 589 14.12 5.79 -2.04
N HIS A 590 15.37 5.50 -2.39
CA HIS A 590 16.01 4.25 -1.98
C HIS A 590 16.32 4.22 -0.48
N ILE A 591 15.90 3.15 0.19
CA ILE A 591 16.33 2.79 1.55
C ILE A 591 16.97 1.40 1.46
N GLY A 592 18.26 1.30 1.77
CA GLY A 592 19.03 0.06 1.65
C GLY A 592 20.52 0.30 1.55
N ALA A 593 21.23 -0.70 1.03
CA ALA A 593 22.66 -0.59 0.75
C ALA A 593 22.95 0.47 -0.32
N GLY A 594 23.94 1.30 -0.08
CA GLY A 594 24.26 2.41 -0.98
C GLY A 594 23.32 3.61 -0.88
N MET A 595 22.37 3.63 0.07
CA MET A 595 21.44 4.75 0.23
C MET A 595 22.16 6.08 0.43
N ARG A 596 21.62 7.12 -0.17
CA ARG A 596 22.02 8.52 0.10
C ARG A 596 21.26 9.04 1.32
N THR A 597 21.58 10.25 1.76
CA THR A 597 20.74 10.93 2.75
C THR A 597 19.29 10.95 2.27
N ALA A 598 18.38 10.43 3.09
CA ALA A 598 16.95 10.41 2.77
C ALA A 598 16.46 11.83 2.49
N PRO A 599 15.68 12.04 1.42
CA PRO A 599 15.15 13.36 1.12
C PRO A 599 14.13 13.78 2.18
N ARG A 600 14.02 15.09 2.41
CA ARG A 600 12.93 15.63 3.22
C ARG A 600 11.68 15.73 2.34
N PRO A 601 10.54 15.19 2.77
CA PRO A 601 9.32 15.30 2.00
C PRO A 601 8.83 16.74 1.94
N SER A 602 8.36 17.18 0.77
CA SER A 602 7.66 18.46 0.60
C SER A 602 6.16 18.22 0.81
N VAL A 603 5.70 18.40 2.06
CA VAL A 603 4.33 18.07 2.45
C VAL A 603 3.67 19.19 3.24
N THR A 604 2.34 19.20 3.19
CA THR A 604 1.47 20.03 4.04
C THR A 604 0.45 19.13 4.74
N THR A 605 0.06 19.49 5.94
CA THR A 605 -1.02 18.83 6.70
C THR A 605 -2.19 19.77 6.89
N PRO A 606 -3.41 19.26 7.05
CA PRO A 606 -4.61 20.05 7.37
C PRO A 606 -4.51 20.87 8.64
#